data_8ca9d56477087334adde7628b98323e7
#
_entry.id   8ca9d56477087334adde7628b98323e7
#
_cell.length_a   1.000
_cell.length_b   1.000
_cell.length_c   1.000
_cell.angle_alpha   90.00
_cell.angle_beta   90.00
_cell.angle_gamma   90.00
#
_symmetry.space_group_name_H-M   'P 1'
#
loop_
_entity.id
_entity.type
_entity.pdbx_description
1 polymer ?
#
loop_
_entity_poly.entity_id
_entity_poly.type
_entity_poly.pdbx_seq_one_letter_code
_entity_poly.pdbx_strand_id
1 'polypeptide(L)'
;MIAALQAQRTIDVVSARVSIDKGGLLRVIGPIRIHVENGRIRILGIELDAGKEIWIHRFRSYALKILEPSTINVVIGEGGRVEEPLPGEEPIDVWESIGQEIVERRGKVVILGYVESCKTSFATLLSNLALEKGLKVALIDADIGQCDLAPPGFIAMKFIDRKVLWLRELTGDVMRFIGFLSPSYGTAIVKLLSSILELVRLAEEKNSQVIIINTDGWFGDFGAIQYKLQLIKNLKPDNIIIMGSESCNYLTSVLSKFSSSKAYCAPTPKVVRKRDRDDRRHLRRVNYMNYFQRAKRRCFKLNEVALLNSCLFNGALDQELHEKLQKELGIPVLMLSRYNDAIVMAVPDDVKVERIAINHDDVYVVRPSNTKGVLVALLNNSLEEVGIGIIESVDFMEQKVCVLTEYEGEVKGLDIGRIVVGEDWTDKGIASKCVL
;
A
#
# COMPACT_ATOMS: atom_id res chain seq x y z
N MET A 1 40.42 -8.60 23.46
CA MET A 1 39.56 -9.77 23.73
C MET A 1 38.32 -9.27 24.44
N ILE A 2 37.32 -8.84 23.67
CA ILE A 2 36.04 -8.33 24.18
C ILE A 2 35.05 -9.46 23.97
N ALA A 3 34.63 -10.10 25.06
CA ALA A 3 33.61 -11.13 25.06
C ALA A 3 32.27 -10.47 24.69
N ALA A 4 31.73 -10.78 23.51
CA ALA A 4 30.37 -10.47 23.15
C ALA A 4 29.42 -11.25 24.07
N LEU A 5 28.78 -10.57 25.01
CA LEU A 5 27.65 -11.11 25.74
C LEU A 5 26.52 -11.37 24.73
N GLN A 6 26.39 -12.61 24.29
CA GLN A 6 25.16 -13.09 23.64
C GLN A 6 24.06 -13.07 24.69
N ALA A 7 23.20 -12.06 24.65
CA ALA A 7 21.97 -12.05 25.42
C ALA A 7 21.13 -13.25 24.96
N GLN A 8 20.99 -14.24 25.82
CA GLN A 8 20.09 -15.37 25.62
C GLN A 8 18.66 -14.81 25.55
N ARG A 9 18.07 -14.79 24.34
CA ARG A 9 16.66 -14.45 24.18
C ARG A 9 15.82 -15.62 24.68
N THR A 10 15.18 -15.44 25.82
CA THR A 10 14.12 -16.33 26.26
C THR A 10 12.89 -16.05 25.42
N ILE A 11 12.39 -17.04 24.72
CA ILE A 11 11.14 -16.94 23.94
C ILE A 11 10.07 -17.60 24.79
N ASP A 12 9.20 -16.79 25.41
CA ASP A 12 8.06 -17.29 26.15
C ASP A 12 6.96 -17.69 25.14
N VAL A 13 6.83 -19.00 24.93
CA VAL A 13 5.76 -19.60 24.14
C VAL A 13 4.83 -20.31 25.08
N VAL A 14 3.56 -19.88 25.11
CA VAL A 14 2.52 -20.52 25.91
C VAL A 14 1.72 -21.45 25.02
N SER A 15 1.55 -22.70 25.44
CA SER A 15 0.65 -23.64 24.78
C SER A 15 -0.56 -23.89 25.68
N ALA A 16 -1.75 -23.83 25.11
CA ALA A 16 -3.00 -24.06 25.81
C ALA A 16 -3.97 -24.89 24.96
N ARG A 17 -4.73 -25.75 25.63
CA ARG A 17 -5.83 -26.50 25.05
C ARG A 17 -7.15 -25.85 25.50
N VAL A 18 -7.97 -25.43 24.55
CA VAL A 18 -9.20 -24.70 24.82
C VAL A 18 -10.38 -25.47 24.22
N SER A 19 -11.38 -25.78 25.05
CA SER A 19 -12.64 -26.42 24.62
C SER A 19 -13.77 -25.40 24.71
N ILE A 20 -14.55 -25.27 23.63
CA ILE A 20 -15.57 -24.23 23.50
C ILE A 20 -16.81 -24.84 22.86
N ASP A 21 -17.96 -24.46 23.37
CA ASP A 21 -19.25 -24.91 22.87
C ASP A 21 -19.64 -24.22 21.54
N LYS A 22 -20.58 -24.81 20.82
CA LYS A 22 -21.14 -24.24 19.61
C LYS A 22 -21.72 -22.85 19.83
N GLY A 23 -21.43 -21.93 18.92
CA GLY A 23 -21.85 -20.53 19.02
C GLY A 23 -20.89 -19.66 19.84
N GLY A 24 -19.87 -20.25 20.47
CA GLY A 24 -18.82 -19.51 21.14
C GLY A 24 -18.03 -18.62 20.17
N LEU A 25 -17.47 -17.54 20.69
CA LEU A 25 -16.67 -16.58 19.95
C LEU A 25 -15.37 -16.31 20.71
N LEU A 26 -14.25 -16.39 20.02
CA LEU A 26 -12.95 -16.00 20.56
C LEU A 26 -12.38 -14.84 19.77
N ARG A 27 -11.71 -13.93 20.46
CA ARG A 27 -10.80 -12.97 19.85
C ARG A 27 -9.39 -13.54 19.89
N VAL A 28 -8.75 -13.66 18.73
CA VAL A 28 -7.39 -14.18 18.59
C VAL A 28 -6.48 -13.08 18.08
N ILE A 29 -5.44 -12.75 18.85
CA ILE A 29 -4.47 -11.68 18.54
C ILE A 29 -3.11 -12.33 18.36
N GLY A 30 -2.54 -12.21 17.16
CA GLY A 30 -1.26 -12.84 16.80
C GLY A 30 -0.02 -12.23 17.47
N PRO A 31 1.08 -12.97 17.54
CA PRO A 31 1.33 -14.22 16.80
C PRO A 31 0.75 -15.45 17.50
N ILE A 32 -0.07 -16.22 16.80
CA ILE A 32 -0.70 -17.45 17.34
C ILE A 32 -0.76 -18.50 16.24
N ARG A 33 -0.47 -19.76 16.60
CA ARG A 33 -0.82 -20.93 15.81
C ARG A 33 -2.02 -21.61 16.46
N ILE A 34 -3.03 -21.94 15.69
CA ILE A 34 -4.23 -22.65 16.11
C ILE A 34 -4.30 -23.96 15.34
N HIS A 35 -4.40 -25.07 16.07
CA HIS A 35 -4.67 -26.40 15.53
C HIS A 35 -6.04 -26.87 16.05
N VAL A 36 -6.93 -27.26 15.16
CA VAL A 36 -8.26 -27.80 15.50
C VAL A 36 -8.13 -29.28 15.79
N GLU A 37 -8.27 -29.71 17.03
CA GLU A 37 -8.25 -31.13 17.39
C GLU A 37 -9.55 -31.84 17.03
N ASN A 38 -10.68 -31.20 17.33
CA ASN A 38 -12.00 -31.67 16.93
C ASN A 38 -12.94 -30.48 16.70
N GLY A 39 -14.11 -30.76 16.08
CA GLY A 39 -15.12 -29.77 15.77
C GLY A 39 -14.81 -28.97 14.53
N ARG A 40 -15.46 -27.81 14.40
CA ARG A 40 -15.31 -26.89 13.25
C ARG A 40 -15.33 -25.43 13.71
N ILE A 41 -14.39 -24.67 13.23
CA ILE A 41 -14.26 -23.22 13.51
C ILE A 41 -14.29 -22.40 12.21
N ARG A 42 -14.56 -21.09 12.31
CA ARG A 42 -14.56 -20.17 11.17
C ARG A 42 -13.85 -18.86 11.52
N ILE A 43 -12.95 -18.42 10.63
CA ILE A 43 -12.23 -17.14 10.73
C ILE A 43 -12.31 -16.45 9.37
N LEU A 44 -12.79 -15.23 9.29
CA LEU A 44 -12.93 -14.45 8.04
C LEU A 44 -13.43 -15.28 6.84
N GLY A 45 -14.50 -16.07 7.02
CA GLY A 45 -15.08 -16.89 5.97
C GLY A 45 -14.29 -18.16 5.62
N ILE A 46 -13.19 -18.46 6.33
CA ILE A 46 -12.45 -19.73 6.20
C ILE A 46 -12.93 -20.67 7.27
N GLU A 47 -13.42 -21.84 6.87
CA GLU A 47 -13.78 -22.92 7.79
C GLU A 47 -12.60 -23.89 7.94
N LEU A 48 -12.38 -24.32 9.17
CA LEU A 48 -11.33 -25.26 9.54
C LEU A 48 -11.95 -26.41 10.32
N ASP A 49 -11.88 -27.60 9.72
CA ASP A 49 -12.27 -28.87 10.35
C ASP A 49 -11.14 -29.44 11.19
N ALA A 50 -11.44 -30.48 11.96
CA ALA A 50 -10.45 -31.23 12.74
C ALA A 50 -9.21 -31.63 11.92
N GLY A 51 -8.05 -31.52 12.51
CA GLY A 51 -6.74 -31.77 11.90
C GLY A 51 -6.17 -30.61 11.10
N LYS A 52 -6.89 -29.51 10.93
CA LYS A 52 -6.39 -28.31 10.26
C LYS A 52 -5.71 -27.35 11.22
N GLU A 53 -4.76 -26.59 10.68
CA GLU A 53 -4.09 -25.53 11.44
C GLU A 53 -4.05 -24.21 10.67
N ILE A 54 -3.91 -23.12 11.43
CA ILE A 54 -3.83 -21.78 10.89
C ILE A 54 -2.91 -20.91 11.73
N TRP A 55 -2.23 -19.97 11.05
CA TRP A 55 -1.31 -19.04 11.69
C TRP A 55 -1.89 -17.63 11.65
N ILE A 56 -1.90 -16.95 12.80
CA ILE A 56 -2.29 -15.55 12.91
C ILE A 56 -1.03 -14.72 13.16
N HIS A 57 -0.72 -13.85 12.23
CA HIS A 57 0.50 -13.04 12.27
C HIS A 57 0.46 -11.98 13.38
N ARG A 58 1.66 -11.56 13.85
CA ARG A 58 1.85 -10.62 14.97
C ARG A 58 1.01 -9.35 14.89
N PHE A 59 0.73 -8.84 13.69
CA PHE A 59 0.00 -7.59 13.48
C PHE A 59 -1.48 -7.79 13.11
N ARG A 60 -2.04 -8.96 13.39
CA ARG A 60 -3.43 -9.31 13.05
C ARG A 60 -4.21 -9.73 14.29
N SER A 61 -5.48 -9.38 14.24
CA SER A 61 -6.49 -9.79 15.23
C SER A 61 -7.75 -10.19 14.48
N TYR A 62 -8.35 -11.31 14.87
CA TYR A 62 -9.54 -11.85 14.22
C TYR A 62 -10.52 -12.41 15.26
N ALA A 63 -11.82 -12.35 14.91
CA ALA A 63 -12.86 -13.11 15.57
C ALA A 63 -12.88 -14.55 15.02
N LEU A 64 -12.81 -15.54 15.90
CA LEU A 64 -12.92 -16.97 15.62
C LEU A 64 -14.26 -17.45 16.10
N LYS A 65 -15.12 -17.90 15.19
CA LYS A 65 -16.46 -18.45 15.49
C LYS A 65 -16.39 -19.96 15.65
N ILE A 66 -17.11 -20.49 16.61
CA ILE A 66 -17.25 -21.93 16.85
C ILE A 66 -18.53 -22.43 16.18
N LEU A 67 -18.39 -23.17 15.08
CA LEU A 67 -19.52 -23.69 14.31
C LEU A 67 -20.07 -24.99 14.89
N GLU A 68 -19.20 -25.82 15.47
CA GLU A 68 -19.51 -27.04 16.19
C GLU A 68 -18.71 -27.07 17.50
N PRO A 69 -19.13 -27.79 18.56
CA PRO A 69 -18.32 -27.89 19.75
C PRO A 69 -16.90 -28.29 19.44
N SER A 70 -15.94 -27.47 19.79
CA SER A 70 -14.57 -27.60 19.29
C SER A 70 -13.55 -27.61 20.41
N THR A 71 -12.49 -28.39 20.22
CA THR A 71 -11.27 -28.32 21.02
C THR A 71 -10.14 -27.86 20.10
N ILE A 72 -9.48 -26.80 20.51
CA ILE A 72 -8.34 -26.22 19.77
C ILE A 72 -7.09 -26.21 20.64
N ASN A 73 -5.94 -26.51 20.01
CA ASN A 73 -4.64 -26.26 20.60
C ASN A 73 -4.11 -24.94 20.09
N VAL A 74 -3.75 -24.05 20.98
CA VAL A 74 -3.17 -22.74 20.65
C VAL A 74 -1.73 -22.67 21.14
N VAL A 75 -0.85 -22.20 20.27
CA VAL A 75 0.53 -21.85 20.61
C VAL A 75 0.68 -20.36 20.45
N ILE A 76 0.89 -19.67 21.57
CA ILE A 76 0.86 -18.22 21.66
C ILE A 76 2.30 -17.71 21.79
N GLY A 77 2.75 -16.90 20.84
CA GLY A 77 4.03 -16.22 20.89
C GLY A 77 3.96 -14.87 21.61
N GLU A 78 5.10 -14.22 21.72
CA GLU A 78 5.24 -12.94 22.42
C GLU A 78 4.23 -11.86 21.94
N GLY A 79 3.42 -11.35 22.85
CA GLY A 79 2.37 -10.35 22.57
C GLY A 79 1.11 -10.90 21.92
N GLY A 80 1.03 -12.22 21.67
CA GLY A 80 -0.18 -12.89 21.25
C GLY A 80 -1.12 -13.17 22.44
N ARG A 81 -2.43 -13.30 22.17
CA ARG A 81 -3.42 -13.69 23.19
C ARG A 81 -4.70 -14.22 22.57
N VAL A 82 -5.40 -15.02 23.35
CA VAL A 82 -6.76 -15.50 23.08
C VAL A 82 -7.65 -15.06 24.21
N GLU A 83 -8.81 -14.52 23.89
CA GLU A 83 -9.77 -14.03 24.89
C GLU A 83 -11.21 -14.21 24.40
N GLU A 84 -12.15 -14.37 25.29
CA GLU A 84 -13.57 -14.29 24.98
C GLU A 84 -13.99 -12.82 24.93
N PRO A 85 -14.51 -12.33 23.80
CA PRO A 85 -14.96 -10.95 23.70
C PRO A 85 -16.29 -10.78 24.47
N LEU A 86 -16.50 -9.60 25.04
CA LEU A 86 -17.79 -9.25 25.59
C LEU A 86 -18.85 -9.13 24.49
N PRO A 87 -20.15 -9.35 24.80
CA PRO A 87 -21.22 -9.21 23.81
C PRO A 87 -21.19 -7.86 23.09
N GLY A 88 -21.23 -7.90 21.76
CA GLY A 88 -21.19 -6.72 20.90
C GLY A 88 -19.81 -6.04 20.75
N GLU A 89 -18.72 -6.68 21.17
CA GLU A 89 -17.35 -6.21 20.88
C GLU A 89 -16.86 -6.61 19.50
N GLU A 90 -17.27 -7.78 19.02
CA GLU A 90 -16.89 -8.29 17.70
C GLU A 90 -18.05 -8.19 16.72
N PRO A 91 -17.88 -7.50 15.58
CA PRO A 91 -18.94 -7.29 14.61
C PRO A 91 -19.01 -8.37 13.52
N ILE A 92 -18.38 -9.52 13.71
CA ILE A 92 -18.19 -10.51 12.64
C ILE A 92 -19.50 -11.01 12.03
N ASP A 93 -20.56 -11.17 12.84
CA ASP A 93 -21.87 -11.60 12.33
C ASP A 93 -22.50 -10.53 11.43
N VAL A 94 -22.36 -9.25 11.80
CA VAL A 94 -22.81 -8.12 10.99
C VAL A 94 -22.00 -8.05 9.69
N TRP A 95 -20.69 -8.26 9.76
CA TRP A 95 -19.84 -8.28 8.57
C TRP A 95 -20.18 -9.42 7.62
N GLU A 96 -20.42 -10.63 8.14
CA GLU A 96 -20.83 -11.77 7.32
C GLU A 96 -22.20 -11.53 6.67
N SER A 97 -23.16 -10.96 7.41
CA SER A 97 -24.48 -10.62 6.85
C SER A 97 -24.39 -9.61 5.71
N ILE A 98 -23.64 -8.50 5.92
CA ILE A 98 -23.38 -7.50 4.86
C ILE A 98 -22.64 -8.14 3.68
N GLY A 99 -21.62 -8.94 3.96
CA GLY A 99 -20.82 -9.63 2.93
C GLY A 99 -21.65 -10.58 2.08
N GLN A 100 -22.52 -11.36 2.69
CA GLN A 100 -23.43 -12.27 1.97
C GLN A 100 -24.38 -11.50 1.04
N GLU A 101 -24.98 -10.41 1.52
CA GLU A 101 -25.85 -9.58 0.69
C GLU A 101 -25.10 -8.99 -0.52
N ILE A 102 -23.85 -8.50 -0.30
CA ILE A 102 -23.02 -7.97 -1.38
C ILE A 102 -22.66 -9.06 -2.41
N VAL A 103 -22.32 -10.25 -1.94
CA VAL A 103 -21.99 -11.39 -2.82
C VAL A 103 -23.20 -11.79 -3.70
N GLU A 104 -24.42 -11.71 -3.18
CA GLU A 104 -25.64 -11.94 -3.96
C GLU A 104 -25.88 -10.83 -4.99
N ARG A 105 -25.67 -9.57 -4.62
CA ARG A 105 -25.82 -8.40 -5.52
C ARG A 105 -24.71 -8.31 -6.56
N ARG A 106 -23.50 -8.75 -6.21
CA ARG A 106 -22.28 -8.64 -7.04
C ARG A 106 -21.90 -7.20 -7.36
N GLY A 107 -21.04 -7.00 -8.38
CA GLY A 107 -20.63 -5.69 -8.88
C GLY A 107 -19.43 -5.08 -8.15
N LYS A 108 -19.29 -3.76 -8.28
CA LYS A 108 -18.20 -2.98 -7.69
C LYS A 108 -18.50 -2.61 -6.25
N VAL A 109 -17.51 -2.83 -5.37
CA VAL A 109 -17.61 -2.57 -3.93
C VAL A 109 -16.48 -1.64 -3.51
N VAL A 110 -16.80 -0.46 -3.00
CA VAL A 110 -15.82 0.48 -2.45
C VAL A 110 -15.87 0.44 -0.93
N ILE A 111 -14.72 0.21 -0.29
CA ILE A 111 -14.60 0.16 1.17
C ILE A 111 -13.92 1.44 1.67
N LEU A 112 -14.61 2.21 2.49
CA LEU A 112 -14.21 3.50 3.03
C LEU A 112 -14.08 3.45 4.56
N GLY A 113 -13.28 4.33 5.14
CA GLY A 113 -13.14 4.50 6.59
C GLY A 113 -11.76 4.95 7.00
N TYR A 114 -11.61 5.33 8.25
CA TYR A 114 -10.36 5.81 8.83
C TYR A 114 -9.24 4.76 8.83
N VAL A 115 -8.03 5.21 9.11
CA VAL A 115 -6.90 4.31 9.41
C VAL A 115 -7.33 3.36 10.55
N GLU A 116 -6.97 2.07 10.42
CA GLU A 116 -7.27 1.01 11.40
C GLU A 116 -8.77 0.74 11.65
N SER A 117 -9.64 1.15 10.73
CA SER A 117 -11.05 0.78 10.77
C SER A 117 -11.35 -0.63 10.22
N CYS A 118 -10.35 -1.49 10.09
CA CYS A 118 -10.46 -2.88 9.62
C CYS A 118 -10.93 -3.08 8.17
N LYS A 119 -10.78 -2.06 7.30
CA LYS A 119 -11.13 -2.14 5.86
C LYS A 119 -10.55 -3.38 5.17
N THR A 120 -9.24 -3.59 5.33
CA THR A 120 -8.54 -4.73 4.72
C THR A 120 -9.06 -6.07 5.23
N SER A 121 -9.43 -6.17 6.51
CA SER A 121 -10.02 -7.41 7.07
C SER A 121 -11.41 -7.67 6.49
N PHE A 122 -12.22 -6.61 6.33
CA PHE A 122 -13.53 -6.72 5.67
C PHE A 122 -13.38 -7.09 4.19
N ALA A 123 -12.43 -6.47 3.47
CA ALA A 123 -12.12 -6.80 2.07
C ALA A 123 -11.70 -8.28 1.92
N THR A 124 -10.89 -8.78 2.85
CA THR A 124 -10.47 -10.19 2.89
C THR A 124 -11.66 -11.12 3.14
N LEU A 125 -12.52 -10.80 4.12
CA LEU A 125 -13.75 -11.54 4.39
C LEU A 125 -14.63 -11.61 3.14
N LEU A 126 -14.90 -10.45 2.53
CA LEU A 126 -15.75 -10.37 1.33
C LEU A 126 -15.20 -11.19 0.17
N SER A 127 -13.88 -11.15 -0.04
CA SER A 127 -13.20 -11.99 -1.04
C SER A 127 -13.40 -13.48 -0.77
N ASN A 128 -13.23 -13.90 0.48
CA ASN A 128 -13.41 -15.30 0.88
C ASN A 128 -14.88 -15.77 0.70
N LEU A 129 -15.85 -14.92 1.06
CA LEU A 129 -17.27 -15.20 0.89
C LEU A 129 -17.67 -15.31 -0.60
N ALA A 130 -17.14 -14.41 -1.44
CA ALA A 130 -17.39 -14.44 -2.88
C ALA A 130 -16.78 -15.68 -3.55
N LEU A 131 -15.56 -16.07 -3.15
CA LEU A 131 -14.95 -17.33 -3.58
C LEU A 131 -15.74 -18.55 -3.15
N GLU A 132 -16.30 -18.57 -1.94
CA GLU A 132 -17.14 -19.65 -1.42
C GLU A 132 -18.36 -19.90 -2.34
N LYS A 133 -18.88 -18.84 -2.97
CA LYS A 133 -19.95 -18.91 -3.97
C LYS A 133 -19.47 -19.18 -5.40
N GLY A 134 -18.20 -19.46 -5.61
CA GLY A 134 -17.60 -19.71 -6.92
C GLY A 134 -17.55 -18.50 -7.84
N LEU A 135 -17.59 -17.28 -7.29
CA LEU A 135 -17.54 -16.05 -8.08
C LEU A 135 -16.11 -15.67 -8.46
N LYS A 136 -15.95 -15.04 -9.63
CA LYS A 136 -14.70 -14.42 -10.04
C LYS A 136 -14.52 -13.09 -9.30
N VAL A 137 -13.47 -12.98 -8.50
CA VAL A 137 -13.19 -11.84 -7.62
C VAL A 137 -11.92 -11.14 -8.05
N ALA A 138 -11.98 -9.83 -8.24
CA ALA A 138 -10.81 -8.95 -8.30
C ALA A 138 -10.78 -8.07 -7.04
N LEU A 139 -9.63 -8.04 -6.35
CA LEU A 139 -9.39 -7.16 -5.22
C LEU A 139 -8.31 -6.15 -5.58
N ILE A 140 -8.64 -4.88 -5.48
CA ILE A 140 -7.73 -3.74 -5.65
C ILE A 140 -7.39 -3.20 -4.26
N ASP A 141 -6.13 -3.34 -3.87
CA ASP A 141 -5.62 -2.73 -2.65
C ASP A 141 -5.02 -1.36 -2.99
N ALA A 142 -5.80 -0.32 -2.72
CA ALA A 142 -5.48 1.07 -3.03
C ALA A 142 -4.94 1.86 -1.82
N ASP A 143 -4.50 1.18 -0.75
CA ASP A 143 -3.80 1.82 0.37
C ASP A 143 -2.31 1.99 0.05
N ILE A 144 -1.93 3.12 -0.58
CA ILE A 144 -0.56 3.39 -1.03
C ILE A 144 0.49 3.36 0.09
N GLY A 145 0.07 3.58 1.34
CA GLY A 145 0.98 3.57 2.49
C GLY A 145 1.15 2.19 3.13
N GLN A 146 0.16 1.31 2.96
CA GLN A 146 0.10 0.01 3.62
C GLN A 146 -0.46 -1.08 2.70
N CYS A 147 -0.21 -0.99 1.38
CA CYS A 147 -0.62 -2.00 0.43
C CYS A 147 -0.09 -3.39 0.85
N ASP A 148 -1.01 -4.34 0.95
CA ASP A 148 -0.66 -5.72 1.30
C ASP A 148 -0.30 -6.56 0.05
N LEU A 149 -0.67 -6.12 -1.17
CA LEU A 149 -0.46 -6.81 -2.45
C LEU A 149 0.75 -6.31 -3.26
N ALA A 150 1.34 -5.17 -2.87
CA ALA A 150 2.47 -4.54 -3.56
C ALA A 150 3.39 -3.81 -2.57
N PRO A 151 4.58 -3.35 -3.01
CA PRO A 151 5.44 -2.51 -2.18
C PRO A 151 4.77 -1.17 -1.86
N PRO A 152 5.11 -0.54 -0.72
CA PRO A 152 4.61 0.81 -0.40
C PRO A 152 4.96 1.80 -1.52
N GLY A 153 4.01 2.68 -1.83
CA GLY A 153 4.10 3.60 -2.96
C GLY A 153 3.46 3.07 -4.25
N PHE A 154 2.93 1.85 -4.21
CA PHE A 154 2.13 1.23 -5.25
C PHE A 154 0.72 0.92 -4.77
N ILE A 155 -0.19 0.76 -5.71
CA ILE A 155 -1.44 0.02 -5.53
C ILE A 155 -1.40 -1.24 -6.38
N ALA A 156 -2.19 -2.24 -6.02
CA ALA A 156 -2.20 -3.49 -6.79
C ALA A 156 -3.58 -4.13 -6.86
N MET A 157 -3.79 -4.89 -7.92
CA MET A 157 -4.95 -5.74 -8.13
C MET A 157 -4.53 -7.21 -8.10
N LYS A 158 -5.33 -8.04 -7.46
CA LYS A 158 -5.23 -9.50 -7.46
C LYS A 158 -6.54 -10.11 -7.91
N PHE A 159 -6.48 -11.02 -8.88
CA PHE A 159 -7.57 -11.95 -9.14
C PHE A 159 -7.50 -13.06 -8.08
N ILE A 160 -8.46 -13.05 -7.16
CA ILE A 160 -8.41 -13.92 -5.98
C ILE A 160 -8.72 -15.35 -6.39
N ASP A 161 -7.79 -16.26 -6.15
CA ASP A 161 -7.82 -17.68 -6.54
C ASP A 161 -7.92 -18.64 -5.34
N ARG A 162 -7.66 -18.17 -4.14
CA ARG A 162 -7.77 -18.93 -2.90
C ARG A 162 -8.17 -18.07 -1.71
N LYS A 163 -8.80 -18.67 -0.72
CA LYS A 163 -9.10 -18.01 0.54
C LYS A 163 -7.81 -17.75 1.34
N VAL A 164 -7.72 -16.57 1.97
CA VAL A 164 -6.58 -16.16 2.80
C VAL A 164 -7.06 -15.45 4.07
N LEU A 165 -6.24 -15.42 5.11
CA LEU A 165 -6.47 -14.56 6.28
C LEU A 165 -5.83 -13.19 6.14
N TRP A 166 -4.74 -13.12 5.40
CA TRP A 166 -4.01 -11.87 5.19
C TRP A 166 -3.64 -11.71 3.72
N LEU A 167 -3.96 -10.56 3.14
CA LEU A 167 -3.68 -10.30 1.72
C LEU A 167 -2.19 -10.39 1.36
N ARG A 168 -1.27 -10.21 2.31
CA ARG A 168 0.18 -10.43 2.10
C ARG A 168 0.57 -11.88 1.80
N GLU A 169 -0.33 -12.83 1.97
CA GLU A 169 -0.15 -14.19 1.49
C GLU A 169 -0.26 -14.31 -0.03
N LEU A 170 -0.69 -13.22 -0.67
CA LEU A 170 -0.87 -13.09 -2.12
C LEU A 170 0.11 -12.05 -2.68
N THR A 171 0.39 -12.14 -3.97
CA THR A 171 1.10 -11.11 -4.73
C THR A 171 0.16 -10.52 -5.77
N GLY A 172 0.17 -9.21 -5.94
CA GLY A 172 -0.65 -8.54 -6.96
C GLY A 172 -0.31 -9.03 -8.37
N ASP A 173 -1.34 -9.22 -9.20
CA ASP A 173 -1.17 -9.59 -10.61
C ASP A 173 -0.85 -8.36 -11.47
N VAL A 174 -1.37 -7.20 -11.07
CA VAL A 174 -1.14 -5.92 -11.74
C VAL A 174 -0.86 -4.87 -10.68
N MET A 175 0.20 -4.09 -10.86
CA MET A 175 0.59 -3.01 -9.96
C MET A 175 0.59 -1.68 -10.71
N ARG A 176 0.34 -0.57 -9.97
CA ARG A 176 0.45 0.80 -10.50
C ARG A 176 1.23 1.66 -9.52
N PHE A 177 2.17 2.40 -10.06
CA PHE A 177 3.08 3.23 -9.27
C PHE A 177 2.46 4.60 -8.97
N ILE A 178 2.34 4.92 -7.69
CA ILE A 178 1.89 6.23 -7.23
C ILE A 178 3.07 7.11 -6.81
N GLY A 179 4.10 6.50 -6.21
CA GLY A 179 5.32 7.18 -5.80
C GLY A 179 5.21 8.01 -4.51
N PHE A 180 4.12 7.84 -3.74
CA PHE A 180 3.86 8.50 -2.46
C PHE A 180 3.35 7.50 -1.43
N LEU A 181 3.47 7.85 -0.13
CA LEU A 181 2.93 7.04 0.99
C LEU A 181 1.60 7.57 1.51
N SER A 182 1.12 8.72 1.05
CA SER A 182 -0.15 9.31 1.44
C SER A 182 -0.82 10.01 0.25
N PRO A 183 -2.14 9.91 0.09
CA PRO A 183 -2.88 10.65 -0.93
C PRO A 183 -2.92 12.17 -0.69
N SER A 184 -2.60 12.63 0.52
CA SER A 184 -2.67 14.07 0.89
C SER A 184 -1.73 14.97 0.07
N TYR A 185 -0.81 14.42 -0.70
CA TYR A 185 0.00 15.16 -1.65
C TYR A 185 -0.75 15.34 -2.98
N GLY A 186 -0.89 16.57 -3.44
CA GLY A 186 -1.79 16.93 -4.55
C GLY A 186 -1.69 16.08 -5.82
N THR A 187 -0.48 15.75 -6.28
CA THR A 187 -0.27 14.91 -7.47
C THR A 187 -0.57 13.41 -7.19
N ALA A 188 -0.48 12.96 -5.95
CA ALA A 188 -0.77 11.57 -5.58
C ALA A 188 -2.24 11.21 -5.83
N ILE A 189 -3.18 12.13 -5.56
CA ILE A 189 -4.62 11.91 -5.79
C ILE A 189 -4.91 11.63 -7.26
N VAL A 190 -4.30 12.41 -8.17
CA VAL A 190 -4.53 12.25 -9.61
C VAL A 190 -4.05 10.87 -10.08
N LYS A 191 -2.82 10.49 -9.72
CA LYS A 191 -2.27 9.16 -10.03
C LYS A 191 -3.14 8.05 -9.44
N LEU A 192 -3.53 8.19 -8.17
CA LEU A 192 -4.31 7.19 -7.44
C LEU A 192 -5.69 6.98 -8.07
N LEU A 193 -6.42 8.06 -8.38
CA LEU A 193 -7.73 7.98 -9.02
C LEU A 193 -7.64 7.33 -10.42
N SER A 194 -6.70 7.79 -11.27
CA SER A 194 -6.55 7.23 -12.61
C SER A 194 -6.16 5.75 -12.58
N SER A 195 -5.24 5.37 -11.69
CA SER A 195 -4.80 3.98 -11.55
C SER A 195 -5.91 3.06 -11.01
N ILE A 196 -6.72 3.52 -10.05
CA ILE A 196 -7.87 2.73 -9.57
C ILE A 196 -8.88 2.50 -10.70
N LEU A 197 -9.21 3.55 -11.49
CA LEU A 197 -10.13 3.44 -12.62
C LEU A 197 -9.63 2.48 -13.68
N GLU A 198 -8.33 2.52 -13.98
CA GLU A 198 -7.70 1.59 -14.91
C GLU A 198 -7.76 0.14 -14.41
N LEU A 199 -7.39 -0.11 -13.15
CA LEU A 199 -7.46 -1.45 -12.56
C LEU A 199 -8.90 -2.00 -12.53
N VAL A 200 -9.89 -1.16 -12.27
CA VAL A 200 -11.31 -1.56 -12.32
C VAL A 200 -11.70 -1.94 -13.74
N ARG A 201 -11.31 -1.16 -14.76
CA ARG A 201 -11.56 -1.50 -16.16
C ARG A 201 -10.94 -2.85 -16.55
N LEU A 202 -9.70 -3.09 -16.15
CA LEU A 202 -9.04 -4.39 -16.37
C LEU A 202 -9.77 -5.54 -15.68
N ALA A 203 -10.30 -5.33 -14.47
CA ALA A 203 -11.10 -6.32 -13.75
C ALA A 203 -12.43 -6.62 -14.49
N GLU A 204 -13.09 -5.59 -15.02
CA GLU A 204 -14.31 -5.71 -15.83
C GLU A 204 -14.03 -6.46 -17.14
N GLU A 205 -12.95 -6.16 -17.85
CA GLU A 205 -12.51 -6.86 -19.06
C GLU A 205 -12.21 -8.35 -18.82
N LYS A 206 -11.76 -8.72 -17.63
CA LYS A 206 -11.57 -10.12 -17.19
C LYS A 206 -12.84 -10.77 -16.66
N ASN A 207 -13.98 -10.09 -16.77
CA ASN A 207 -15.29 -10.57 -16.32
C ASN A 207 -15.32 -10.92 -14.83
N SER A 208 -14.69 -10.10 -13.98
CA SER A 208 -14.83 -10.23 -12.54
C SER A 208 -16.24 -9.87 -12.11
N GLN A 209 -16.86 -10.76 -11.32
CA GLN A 209 -18.25 -10.62 -10.87
C GLN A 209 -18.36 -9.77 -9.59
N VAL A 210 -17.30 -9.75 -8.80
CA VAL A 210 -17.15 -8.89 -7.62
C VAL A 210 -15.80 -8.19 -7.73
N ILE A 211 -15.82 -6.86 -7.73
CA ILE A 211 -14.60 -6.02 -7.79
C ILE A 211 -14.54 -5.22 -6.50
N ILE A 212 -13.60 -5.56 -5.64
CA ILE A 212 -13.45 -4.98 -4.29
C ILE A 212 -12.35 -3.93 -4.35
N ILE A 213 -12.65 -2.69 -3.95
CA ILE A 213 -11.69 -1.60 -3.86
C ILE A 213 -11.48 -1.26 -2.38
N ASN A 214 -10.36 -1.74 -1.81
CA ASN A 214 -9.90 -1.42 -0.47
C ASN A 214 -9.15 -0.09 -0.49
N THR A 215 -9.76 1.00 0.01
CA THR A 215 -9.16 2.33 -0.06
C THR A 215 -8.22 2.62 1.11
N ASP A 216 -7.37 3.64 0.94
CA ASP A 216 -6.55 4.20 2.00
C ASP A 216 -7.36 4.72 3.20
N GLY A 217 -6.66 4.97 4.31
CA GLY A 217 -7.28 5.45 5.56
C GLY A 217 -7.34 6.96 5.72
N TRP A 218 -6.97 7.76 4.71
CA TRP A 218 -7.10 9.21 4.77
C TRP A 218 -8.56 9.62 4.61
N PHE A 219 -9.17 10.12 5.70
CA PHE A 219 -10.60 10.33 5.79
C PHE A 219 -11.01 11.55 6.63
N GLY A 220 -10.10 12.15 7.39
CA GLY A 220 -10.42 13.10 8.46
C GLY A 220 -10.50 14.58 8.07
N ASP A 221 -10.29 14.94 6.80
CA ASP A 221 -10.30 16.32 6.35
C ASP A 221 -11.10 16.51 5.05
N PHE A 222 -11.30 17.77 4.68
CA PHE A 222 -12.10 18.13 3.52
C PHE A 222 -11.55 17.57 2.20
N GLY A 223 -10.23 17.57 2.01
CA GLY A 223 -9.59 17.03 0.81
C GLY A 223 -9.80 15.53 0.68
N ALA A 224 -9.73 14.81 1.80
CA ALA A 224 -10.00 13.38 1.86
C ALA A 224 -11.43 13.05 1.43
N ILE A 225 -12.41 13.78 1.97
CA ILE A 225 -13.83 13.59 1.63
C ILE A 225 -14.08 13.88 0.14
N GLN A 226 -13.54 15.00 -0.38
CA GLN A 226 -13.65 15.30 -1.80
C GLN A 226 -13.06 14.21 -2.69
N TYR A 227 -11.87 13.72 -2.35
CA TYR A 227 -11.26 12.61 -3.06
C TYR A 227 -12.15 11.36 -3.06
N LYS A 228 -12.69 10.96 -1.90
CA LYS A 228 -13.56 9.77 -1.79
C LYS A 228 -14.87 9.95 -2.57
N LEU A 229 -15.47 11.13 -2.55
CA LEU A 229 -16.66 11.43 -3.35
C LEU A 229 -16.37 11.42 -4.85
N GLN A 230 -15.20 11.93 -5.29
CA GLN A 230 -14.79 11.83 -6.69
C GLN A 230 -14.55 10.39 -7.11
N LEU A 231 -13.94 9.57 -6.24
CA LEU A 231 -13.78 8.14 -6.48
C LEU A 231 -15.13 7.46 -6.70
N ILE A 232 -16.09 7.66 -5.79
CA ILE A 232 -17.45 7.12 -5.91
C ILE A 232 -18.14 7.58 -7.19
N LYS A 233 -18.05 8.89 -7.49
CA LYS A 233 -18.66 9.48 -8.70
C LYS A 233 -18.15 8.85 -9.99
N ASN A 234 -16.85 8.58 -10.08
CA ASN A 234 -16.24 8.01 -11.27
C ASN A 234 -16.44 6.48 -11.38
N LEU A 235 -16.34 5.77 -10.27
CA LEU A 235 -16.52 4.31 -10.22
C LEU A 235 -17.97 3.89 -10.38
N LYS A 236 -18.92 4.69 -9.86
CA LYS A 236 -20.35 4.34 -9.75
C LYS A 236 -20.49 2.91 -9.18
N PRO A 237 -20.01 2.69 -7.94
CA PRO A 237 -20.01 1.36 -7.34
C PRO A 237 -21.45 0.89 -7.07
N ASP A 238 -21.69 -0.42 -7.13
CA ASP A 238 -22.97 -1.02 -6.76
C ASP A 238 -23.17 -1.02 -5.25
N ASN A 239 -22.06 -1.16 -4.51
CA ASN A 239 -22.05 -1.25 -3.06
C ASN A 239 -20.96 -0.34 -2.47
N ILE A 240 -21.28 0.36 -1.39
CA ILE A 240 -20.35 1.22 -0.64
C ILE A 240 -20.36 0.77 0.82
N ILE A 241 -19.20 0.36 1.32
CA ILE A 241 -19.02 -0.01 2.72
C ILE A 241 -18.35 1.14 3.44
N ILE A 242 -18.96 1.60 4.52
CA ILE A 242 -18.41 2.64 5.38
C ILE A 242 -18.09 2.02 6.72
N MET A 243 -16.78 1.91 7.02
CA MET A 243 -16.30 1.29 8.27
C MET A 243 -16.29 2.30 9.40
N GLY A 244 -16.99 1.97 10.49
CA GLY A 244 -17.08 2.78 11.71
C GLY A 244 -18.24 3.78 11.70
N SER A 245 -18.84 3.99 12.87
CA SER A 245 -20.06 4.80 13.04
C SER A 245 -19.86 6.28 12.71
N GLU A 246 -18.73 6.85 13.07
CA GLU A 246 -18.42 8.27 12.86
C GLU A 246 -18.36 8.61 11.36
N SER A 247 -17.65 7.79 10.58
CA SER A 247 -17.58 7.95 9.13
C SER A 247 -18.95 7.76 8.48
N CYS A 248 -19.75 6.85 9.02
CA CYS A 248 -21.02 6.47 8.45
C CYS A 248 -22.03 7.61 8.48
N ASN A 249 -22.18 8.28 9.59
CA ASN A 249 -23.19 9.34 9.78
C ASN A 249 -23.08 10.44 8.72
N TYR A 250 -21.86 10.87 8.41
CA TYR A 250 -21.63 11.92 7.42
C TYR A 250 -21.88 11.44 5.98
N LEU A 251 -21.24 10.36 5.56
CA LEU A 251 -21.34 9.90 4.18
C LEU A 251 -22.71 9.36 3.83
N THR A 252 -23.40 8.70 4.75
CA THR A 252 -24.75 8.19 4.49
C THR A 252 -25.72 9.33 4.20
N SER A 253 -25.63 10.48 4.89
CA SER A 253 -26.48 11.64 4.64
C SER A 253 -26.30 12.20 3.22
N VAL A 254 -25.11 12.10 2.65
CA VAL A 254 -24.82 12.51 1.27
C VAL A 254 -25.26 11.44 0.28
N LEU A 255 -24.84 10.19 0.51
CA LEU A 255 -25.01 9.08 -0.43
C LEU A 255 -26.45 8.58 -0.53
N SER A 256 -27.25 8.71 0.53
CA SER A 256 -28.69 8.35 0.52
C SER A 256 -29.54 9.14 -0.47
N LYS A 257 -29.03 10.27 -0.96
CA LYS A 257 -29.70 11.08 -1.99
C LYS A 257 -29.49 10.50 -3.40
N PHE A 258 -28.63 9.50 -3.56
CA PHE A 258 -28.33 8.86 -4.82
C PHE A 258 -28.74 7.39 -4.77
N SER A 259 -29.58 6.96 -5.70
CA SER A 259 -30.16 5.61 -5.71
C SER A 259 -29.29 4.55 -6.42
N SER A 260 -28.18 4.96 -7.04
CA SER A 260 -27.37 4.05 -7.86
C SER A 260 -26.52 3.05 -7.06
N SER A 261 -26.24 3.38 -5.80
CA SER A 261 -25.38 2.57 -4.94
C SER A 261 -26.06 2.25 -3.61
N LYS A 262 -25.91 1.04 -3.10
CA LYS A 262 -26.33 0.70 -1.74
C LYS A 262 -25.18 0.96 -0.77
N ALA A 263 -25.43 1.79 0.25
CA ALA A 263 -24.46 2.09 1.30
C ALA A 263 -24.73 1.25 2.54
N TYR A 264 -23.68 0.68 3.13
CA TYR A 264 -23.70 -0.12 4.34
C TYR A 264 -22.80 0.51 5.39
N CYS A 265 -23.30 0.60 6.62
CA CYS A 265 -22.49 0.96 7.78
C CYS A 265 -21.99 -0.31 8.45
N ALA A 266 -20.71 -0.59 8.34
CA ALA A 266 -20.09 -1.73 8.99
C ALA A 266 -19.41 -1.29 10.29
N PRO A 267 -19.81 -1.81 11.45
CA PRO A 267 -19.18 -1.46 12.71
C PRO A 267 -17.74 -2.00 12.77
N THR A 268 -16.88 -1.33 13.54
CA THR A 268 -15.53 -1.80 13.82
C THR A 268 -15.51 -2.59 15.13
N PRO A 269 -14.62 -3.59 15.30
CA PRO A 269 -14.39 -4.23 16.59
C PRO A 269 -14.02 -3.19 17.65
N LYS A 270 -14.52 -3.35 18.88
CA LYS A 270 -14.19 -2.43 19.98
C LYS A 270 -12.74 -2.58 20.44
N VAL A 271 -12.21 -3.79 20.34
CA VAL A 271 -10.81 -4.10 20.66
C VAL A 271 -10.11 -4.55 19.40
N VAL A 272 -9.18 -3.73 18.93
CA VAL A 272 -8.31 -4.04 17.79
C VAL A 272 -6.86 -3.87 18.18
N ARG A 273 -5.97 -4.67 17.58
CA ARG A 273 -4.56 -4.40 17.70
C ARG A 273 -4.24 -3.14 16.89
N LYS A 274 -4.12 -2.01 17.58
CA LYS A 274 -3.67 -0.75 16.96
C LYS A 274 -2.20 -0.88 16.60
N ARG A 275 -1.87 -0.48 15.37
CA ARG A 275 -0.49 -0.36 14.89
C ARG A 275 -0.07 1.09 15.04
N ASP A 276 0.98 1.33 15.82
CA ASP A 276 1.57 2.64 15.93
C ASP A 276 2.33 3.04 14.65
N ARG A 277 3.02 4.18 14.69
CA ARG A 277 3.81 4.67 13.56
C ARG A 277 5.00 3.75 13.27
N ASP A 278 5.60 3.19 14.31
CA ASP A 278 6.78 2.33 14.19
C ASP A 278 6.42 0.95 13.68
N ASP A 279 5.30 0.37 14.11
CA ASP A 279 4.72 -0.87 13.56
C ASP A 279 4.49 -0.73 12.04
N ARG A 280 3.86 0.37 11.60
CA ARG A 280 3.62 0.64 10.18
C ARG A 280 4.91 0.81 9.39
N ARG A 281 5.90 1.51 9.97
CA ARG A 281 7.23 1.67 9.37
C ARG A 281 7.97 0.35 9.27
N HIS A 282 7.88 -0.48 10.32
CA HIS A 282 8.44 -1.83 10.31
C HIS A 282 7.83 -2.70 9.21
N LEU A 283 6.51 -2.68 9.05
CA LEU A 283 5.82 -3.44 8.01
C LEU A 283 6.21 -2.98 6.60
N ARG A 284 6.40 -1.66 6.37
CA ARG A 284 6.93 -1.16 5.10
C ARG A 284 8.37 -1.60 4.87
N ARG A 285 9.22 -1.51 5.90
CA ARG A 285 10.61 -1.97 5.85
C ARG A 285 10.71 -3.43 5.42
N VAL A 286 9.97 -4.32 6.07
CA VAL A 286 9.95 -5.75 5.72
C VAL A 286 9.48 -5.96 4.27
N ASN A 287 8.49 -5.18 3.83
CA ASN A 287 7.99 -5.25 2.47
C ASN A 287 9.07 -4.84 1.45
N TYR A 288 9.76 -3.70 1.64
CA TYR A 288 10.89 -3.32 0.77
C TYR A 288 12.00 -4.37 0.79
N MET A 289 12.41 -4.87 1.97
CA MET A 289 13.43 -5.93 2.07
C MET A 289 13.08 -7.15 1.21
N ASN A 290 11.81 -7.58 1.22
CA ASN A 290 11.37 -8.73 0.43
C ASN A 290 11.44 -8.46 -1.07
N TYR A 291 11.05 -7.24 -1.51
CA TYR A 291 11.07 -6.87 -2.93
C TYR A 291 12.45 -6.57 -3.50
N PHE A 292 13.44 -6.32 -2.66
CA PHE A 292 14.81 -6.01 -3.09
C PHE A 292 15.84 -7.07 -2.68
N GLN A 293 15.39 -8.25 -2.22
CA GLN A 293 16.26 -9.30 -1.69
C GLN A 293 17.29 -9.79 -2.70
N ARG A 294 16.93 -9.82 -4.00
CA ARG A 294 17.77 -10.27 -5.11
C ARG A 294 18.15 -9.13 -6.06
N ALA A 295 17.93 -7.89 -5.63
CA ALA A 295 18.14 -6.75 -6.48
C ALA A 295 19.62 -6.61 -6.89
N LYS A 296 19.82 -6.24 -8.15
CA LYS A 296 21.13 -5.98 -8.75
C LYS A 296 21.16 -4.53 -9.25
N ARG A 297 22.35 -4.00 -9.32
CA ARG A 297 22.58 -2.67 -9.95
C ARG A 297 22.39 -2.76 -11.44
N ARG A 298 21.53 -1.90 -11.98
CA ARG A 298 21.35 -1.67 -13.42
C ARG A 298 21.49 -0.18 -13.71
N CYS A 299 22.20 0.15 -14.79
CA CYS A 299 22.43 1.53 -15.17
C CYS A 299 21.88 1.77 -16.58
N PHE A 300 21.27 2.93 -16.76
CA PHE A 300 20.64 3.37 -18.00
C PHE A 300 21.22 4.73 -18.40
N LYS A 301 21.46 4.92 -19.70
CA LYS A 301 21.71 6.24 -20.22
C LYS A 301 20.39 6.99 -20.37
N LEU A 302 20.38 8.27 -20.03
CA LEU A 302 19.14 9.07 -20.00
C LEU A 302 18.56 9.33 -21.39
N ASN A 303 19.38 9.21 -22.45
CA ASN A 303 18.92 9.26 -23.83
C ASN A 303 18.33 7.93 -24.35
N GLU A 304 18.47 6.83 -23.59
CA GLU A 304 17.94 5.51 -23.95
C GLU A 304 16.64 5.19 -23.21
N VAL A 305 16.33 5.90 -22.11
CA VAL A 305 15.13 5.73 -21.29
C VAL A 305 14.41 7.05 -21.09
N ALA A 306 13.07 7.01 -21.11
CA ALA A 306 12.24 8.14 -20.74
C ALA A 306 12.22 8.34 -19.22
N LEU A 307 12.22 9.59 -18.78
CA LEU A 307 12.03 9.92 -17.36
C LEU A 307 10.67 10.58 -17.17
N LEU A 308 9.80 9.95 -16.38
CA LEU A 308 8.51 10.51 -15.97
C LEU A 308 8.66 11.14 -14.59
N ASN A 309 7.97 12.27 -14.38
CA ASN A 309 8.03 13.02 -13.13
C ASN A 309 9.43 13.55 -12.74
N SER A 310 10.30 13.70 -13.71
CA SER A 310 11.60 14.36 -13.60
C SER A 310 11.46 15.84 -13.95
N CYS A 311 12.08 16.72 -13.18
CA CYS A 311 12.11 18.15 -13.47
C CYS A 311 13.26 18.51 -14.43
N LEU A 312 14.45 17.93 -14.19
CA LEU A 312 15.66 18.31 -14.91
C LEU A 312 15.64 17.86 -16.38
N PHE A 313 15.16 16.66 -16.64
CA PHE A 313 15.18 16.08 -18.00
C PHE A 313 13.90 16.32 -18.80
N ASN A 314 12.88 16.94 -18.20
CA ASN A 314 11.66 17.33 -18.92
C ASN A 314 11.74 18.72 -19.55
N GLY A 315 12.73 19.53 -19.15
CA GLY A 315 13.02 20.84 -19.74
C GLY A 315 13.98 20.75 -20.89
N ALA A 316 14.02 21.79 -21.70
CA ALA A 316 15.07 21.94 -22.69
C ALA A 316 16.42 22.20 -22.00
N LEU A 317 17.49 21.56 -22.50
CA LEU A 317 18.85 21.90 -22.09
C LEU A 317 19.19 23.27 -22.63
N ASP A 318 19.53 24.21 -21.76
CA ASP A 318 19.90 25.58 -22.11
C ASP A 318 21.40 25.76 -21.86
N GLN A 319 22.18 25.50 -22.91
CA GLN A 319 23.64 25.51 -22.81
C GLN A 319 24.21 26.93 -22.66
N GLU A 320 23.57 27.91 -23.31
CA GLU A 320 23.97 29.32 -23.19
C GLU A 320 23.77 29.85 -21.78
N LEU A 321 22.58 29.55 -21.19
CA LEU A 321 22.27 29.90 -19.82
C LEU A 321 23.17 29.13 -18.83
N HIS A 322 23.50 27.86 -19.14
CA HIS A 322 24.40 27.04 -18.34
C HIS A 322 25.78 27.69 -18.20
N GLU A 323 26.42 28.05 -19.32
CA GLU A 323 27.74 28.70 -19.38
C GLU A 323 27.71 30.06 -18.64
N LYS A 324 26.65 30.84 -18.88
CA LYS A 324 26.46 32.14 -18.27
C LYS A 324 26.36 32.02 -16.73
N LEU A 325 25.48 31.14 -16.22
CA LEU A 325 25.31 30.96 -14.79
C LEU A 325 26.53 30.39 -14.11
N GLN A 326 27.22 29.44 -14.73
CA GLN A 326 28.45 28.90 -14.17
C GLN A 326 29.51 30.00 -14.00
N LYS A 327 29.59 30.94 -14.96
CA LYS A 327 30.50 32.06 -14.88
C LYS A 327 30.06 33.11 -13.88
N GLU A 328 28.78 33.46 -13.85
CA GLU A 328 28.24 34.49 -12.94
C GLU A 328 28.23 34.03 -11.47
N LEU A 329 27.88 32.78 -11.21
CA LEU A 329 27.80 32.21 -9.87
C LEU A 329 29.18 31.77 -9.34
N GLY A 330 30.15 31.54 -10.22
CA GLY A 330 31.45 30.99 -9.84
C GLY A 330 31.42 29.60 -9.22
N ILE A 331 30.34 28.81 -9.53
CA ILE A 331 30.13 27.47 -9.04
C ILE A 331 30.01 26.49 -10.20
N PRO A 332 30.46 25.24 -10.06
CA PRO A 332 30.26 24.24 -11.08
C PRO A 332 28.77 23.87 -11.18
N VAL A 333 28.23 23.95 -12.40
CA VAL A 333 26.88 23.49 -12.75
C VAL A 333 27.05 22.22 -13.56
N LEU A 334 26.52 21.10 -13.07
CA LEU A 334 26.63 19.78 -13.70
C LEU A 334 25.68 19.65 -14.88
N MET A 335 24.47 20.18 -14.76
CA MET A 335 23.45 20.17 -15.78
C MET A 335 22.42 21.26 -15.49
N LEU A 336 21.87 21.86 -16.55
CA LEU A 336 20.81 22.86 -16.43
C LEU A 336 19.71 22.57 -17.46
N SER A 337 18.48 22.67 -17.04
CA SER A 337 17.34 22.66 -17.94
C SER A 337 16.37 23.78 -17.62
N ARG A 338 15.66 24.24 -18.62
CA ARG A 338 14.65 25.28 -18.51
C ARG A 338 13.31 24.78 -18.99
N TYR A 339 12.26 25.05 -18.22
CA TYR A 339 10.90 24.75 -18.58
C TYR A 339 9.99 25.92 -18.18
N ASN A 340 9.46 26.64 -19.17
CA ASN A 340 8.72 27.91 -18.96
C ASN A 340 9.52 28.88 -18.06
N ASP A 341 8.93 29.23 -16.91
CA ASP A 341 9.48 30.15 -15.93
C ASP A 341 10.30 29.44 -14.83
N ALA A 342 10.61 28.16 -15.01
CA ALA A 342 11.38 27.37 -14.05
C ALA A 342 12.74 26.98 -14.62
N ILE A 343 13.80 27.18 -13.83
CA ILE A 343 15.14 26.70 -14.09
C ILE A 343 15.45 25.57 -13.12
N VAL A 344 15.91 24.45 -13.62
CA VAL A 344 16.37 23.31 -12.79
C VAL A 344 17.86 23.14 -13.02
N MET A 345 18.63 23.21 -11.94
CA MET A 345 20.08 23.22 -11.98
C MET A 345 20.63 22.08 -11.10
N ALA A 346 21.42 21.19 -11.69
CA ALA A 346 22.17 20.19 -10.94
C ALA A 346 23.53 20.75 -10.56
N VAL A 347 23.90 20.63 -9.27
CA VAL A 347 25.18 21.07 -8.74
C VAL A 347 25.82 19.97 -7.89
N PRO A 348 27.16 19.94 -7.72
CA PRO A 348 27.83 19.03 -6.80
C PRO A 348 27.30 19.16 -5.35
N ASP A 349 27.43 18.08 -4.58
CA ASP A 349 26.91 18.02 -3.21
C ASP A 349 27.55 19.01 -2.24
N ASP A 350 28.82 19.34 -2.44
CA ASP A 350 29.62 20.26 -1.62
C ASP A 350 29.37 21.74 -1.94
N VAL A 351 28.67 22.03 -3.03
CA VAL A 351 28.39 23.40 -3.47
C VAL A 351 27.24 24.00 -2.67
N LYS A 352 27.52 25.10 -1.97
CA LYS A 352 26.49 25.91 -1.31
C LYS A 352 25.88 26.86 -2.34
N VAL A 353 24.61 26.73 -2.57
CA VAL A 353 23.81 27.62 -3.41
C VAL A 353 22.92 28.43 -2.50
N GLU A 354 23.22 29.71 -2.32
CA GLU A 354 22.31 30.65 -1.69
C GLU A 354 21.12 30.91 -2.63
N ARG A 355 20.02 31.40 -2.08
CA ARG A 355 18.77 31.60 -2.83
C ARG A 355 19.03 32.49 -4.06
N ILE A 356 18.96 31.90 -5.23
CA ILE A 356 19.22 32.59 -6.50
C ILE A 356 17.87 32.97 -7.09
N ALA A 357 17.64 34.26 -7.29
CA ALA A 357 16.56 34.77 -8.12
C ALA A 357 17.14 35.17 -9.48
N ILE A 358 16.82 34.47 -10.52
CA ILE A 358 17.22 34.78 -11.89
C ILE A 358 15.99 35.28 -12.63
N ASN A 359 15.93 36.57 -12.92
CA ASN A 359 14.93 37.21 -13.75
C ASN A 359 13.46 36.79 -13.49
N HIS A 360 13.06 36.63 -12.22
CA HIS A 360 11.73 36.18 -11.79
C HIS A 360 11.44 34.69 -11.99
N ASP A 361 12.39 33.88 -12.49
CA ASP A 361 12.20 32.45 -12.65
C ASP A 361 12.35 31.70 -11.33
N ASP A 362 11.55 30.65 -11.12
CA ASP A 362 11.72 29.73 -10.00
C ASP A 362 12.94 28.82 -10.24
N VAL A 363 13.97 28.93 -9.39
CA VAL A 363 15.18 28.10 -9.50
C VAL A 363 15.11 26.91 -8.55
N TYR A 364 15.15 25.70 -9.11
CA TYR A 364 15.22 24.45 -8.38
C TYR A 364 16.63 23.87 -8.45
N VAL A 365 17.21 23.60 -7.29
CA VAL A 365 18.55 23.01 -7.20
C VAL A 365 18.47 21.54 -6.90
N VAL A 366 19.06 20.71 -7.74
CA VAL A 366 19.16 19.26 -7.59
C VAL A 366 20.60 18.87 -7.27
N ARG A 367 20.79 17.89 -6.42
CA ARG A 367 22.10 17.33 -6.05
C ARG A 367 22.11 15.81 -6.24
N PRO A 368 23.28 15.23 -6.62
CA PRO A 368 23.39 13.77 -6.73
C PRO A 368 22.91 13.02 -5.49
N SER A 369 23.27 13.50 -4.27
CA SER A 369 22.85 12.89 -3.00
C SER A 369 21.34 12.91 -2.78
N ASN A 370 20.63 13.91 -3.29
CA ASN A 370 19.17 14.03 -3.14
C ASN A 370 18.40 12.98 -3.96
N THR A 371 19.06 12.36 -4.93
CA THR A 371 18.45 11.33 -5.78
C THR A 371 18.59 9.93 -5.20
N LYS A 372 19.59 9.73 -4.31
CA LYS A 372 19.88 8.42 -3.72
C LYS A 372 18.73 7.95 -2.84
N GLY A 373 18.34 6.70 -3.03
CA GLY A 373 17.27 6.08 -2.25
C GLY A 373 15.86 6.36 -2.80
N VAL A 374 15.71 7.19 -3.83
CA VAL A 374 14.39 7.50 -4.40
C VAL A 374 13.81 6.27 -5.09
N LEU A 375 12.57 5.94 -4.72
CA LEU A 375 11.82 4.85 -5.30
C LEU A 375 11.34 5.20 -6.70
N VAL A 376 11.47 4.26 -7.64
CA VAL A 376 11.07 4.42 -9.04
C VAL A 376 10.31 3.18 -9.54
N ALA A 377 9.42 3.36 -10.49
CA ALA A 377 8.92 2.25 -11.30
C ALA A 377 9.70 2.14 -12.61
N LEU A 378 9.94 0.91 -13.04
CA LEU A 378 10.52 0.61 -14.35
C LEU A 378 9.37 0.36 -15.32
N LEU A 379 9.43 1.01 -16.50
CA LEU A 379 8.37 0.97 -17.50
C LEU A 379 8.82 0.25 -18.75
N ASN A 380 7.90 -0.50 -19.37
CA ASN A 380 8.06 -1.09 -20.69
C ASN A 380 7.72 -0.08 -21.81
N ASN A 381 7.69 -0.54 -23.04
CA ASN A 381 7.35 0.26 -24.24
C ASN A 381 5.86 0.66 -24.30
N SER A 382 5.00 0.07 -23.47
CA SER A 382 3.58 0.41 -23.38
C SER A 382 3.26 1.31 -22.18
N LEU A 383 4.30 1.86 -21.51
CA LEU A 383 4.18 2.66 -20.27
C LEU A 383 3.61 1.88 -19.07
N GLU A 384 3.72 0.54 -19.09
CA GLU A 384 3.27 -0.30 -17.98
C GLU A 384 4.41 -0.55 -16.99
N GLU A 385 4.10 -0.61 -15.72
CA GLU A 385 5.05 -0.93 -14.66
C GLU A 385 5.45 -2.41 -14.73
N VAL A 386 6.71 -2.67 -15.05
CA VAL A 386 7.29 -4.01 -15.15
C VAL A 386 8.23 -4.35 -14.00
N GLY A 387 8.58 -3.36 -13.21
CA GLY A 387 9.44 -3.55 -12.05
C GLY A 387 9.49 -2.34 -11.15
N ILE A 388 10.12 -2.56 -9.99
CA ILE A 388 10.42 -1.53 -9.00
C ILE A 388 11.93 -1.34 -8.91
N GLY A 389 12.38 -0.11 -8.69
CA GLY A 389 13.78 0.22 -8.48
C GLY A 389 13.97 1.27 -7.40
N ILE A 390 15.19 1.35 -6.90
CA ILE A 390 15.65 2.43 -6.03
C ILE A 390 16.85 3.06 -6.69
N ILE A 391 16.86 4.39 -6.86
CA ILE A 391 18.00 5.11 -7.40
C ILE A 391 19.20 4.94 -6.45
N GLU A 392 20.28 4.41 -6.98
CA GLU A 392 21.54 4.27 -6.26
C GLU A 392 22.43 5.47 -6.51
N SER A 393 22.50 5.92 -7.77
CA SER A 393 23.28 7.11 -8.16
C SER A 393 22.79 7.69 -9.47
N VAL A 394 23.02 9.00 -9.64
CA VAL A 394 22.85 9.71 -10.89
C VAL A 394 24.17 10.43 -11.23
N ASP A 395 24.67 10.18 -12.42
CA ASP A 395 25.78 10.93 -13.02
C ASP A 395 25.19 11.90 -14.04
N PHE A 396 25.15 13.19 -13.69
CA PHE A 396 24.57 14.22 -14.54
C PHE A 396 25.47 14.53 -15.74
N MET A 397 26.80 14.39 -15.61
CA MET A 397 27.75 14.65 -16.69
C MET A 397 27.69 13.55 -17.75
N GLU A 398 27.70 12.29 -17.32
CA GLU A 398 27.58 11.12 -18.20
C GLU A 398 26.11 10.83 -18.60
N GLN A 399 25.17 11.62 -18.11
CA GLN A 399 23.72 11.42 -18.31
C GLN A 399 23.30 9.97 -18.06
N LYS A 400 23.65 9.46 -16.88
CA LYS A 400 23.47 8.08 -16.51
C LYS A 400 22.79 7.95 -15.15
N VAL A 401 21.75 7.11 -15.06
CA VAL A 401 21.07 6.73 -13.81
C VAL A 401 21.30 5.26 -13.53
N CYS A 402 21.70 4.94 -12.29
CA CYS A 402 21.83 3.58 -11.82
C CYS A 402 20.75 3.30 -10.75
N VAL A 403 20.06 2.19 -10.89
CA VAL A 403 19.01 1.73 -9.98
C VAL A 403 19.30 0.33 -9.46
N LEU A 404 18.93 0.09 -8.22
CA LEU A 404 18.91 -1.23 -7.63
C LEU A 404 17.53 -1.85 -7.93
N THR A 405 17.46 -3.00 -8.60
CA THR A 405 16.21 -3.65 -9.01
C THR A 405 16.39 -5.16 -9.20
N GLU A 406 15.33 -5.94 -9.00
CA GLU A 406 15.30 -7.38 -9.36
C GLU A 406 14.88 -7.61 -10.81
N TYR A 407 14.31 -6.60 -11.48
CA TYR A 407 13.86 -6.73 -12.86
C TYR A 407 15.02 -6.79 -13.85
N GLU A 408 15.08 -7.84 -14.67
CA GLU A 408 16.15 -8.07 -15.63
C GLU A 408 15.74 -7.80 -17.10
N GLY A 409 14.44 -7.57 -17.35
CA GLY A 409 13.91 -7.34 -18.69
C GLY A 409 14.26 -5.96 -19.29
N GLU A 410 13.74 -5.68 -20.47
CA GLU A 410 13.92 -4.41 -21.14
C GLU A 410 13.20 -3.27 -20.40
N VAL A 411 13.86 -2.12 -20.25
CA VAL A 411 13.33 -0.91 -19.62
C VAL A 411 13.37 0.23 -20.63
N LYS A 412 12.22 0.86 -20.84
CA LYS A 412 12.07 2.02 -21.73
C LYS A 412 11.85 3.33 -20.98
N GLY A 413 11.50 3.27 -19.72
CA GLY A 413 11.27 4.45 -18.90
C GLY A 413 11.43 4.20 -17.42
N LEU A 414 11.62 5.28 -16.67
CA LEU A 414 11.64 5.33 -15.22
C LEU A 414 10.60 6.36 -14.78
N ASP A 415 9.60 5.94 -13.99
CA ASP A 415 8.68 6.85 -13.32
C ASP A 415 9.25 7.18 -11.93
N ILE A 416 9.64 8.43 -11.74
CA ILE A 416 10.33 8.90 -10.53
C ILE A 416 9.33 9.21 -9.44
N GLY A 417 9.46 8.51 -8.31
CA GLY A 417 8.66 8.76 -7.12
C GLY A 417 9.23 9.85 -6.23
N ARG A 418 8.61 9.99 -5.07
CA ARG A 418 9.08 10.92 -4.03
C ARG A 418 9.37 10.24 -2.70
N ILE A 419 9.23 8.93 -2.62
CA ILE A 419 9.59 8.15 -1.44
C ILE A 419 11.09 7.93 -1.44
N VAL A 420 11.75 8.25 -0.32
CA VAL A 420 13.16 7.95 -0.12
C VAL A 420 13.27 6.74 0.81
N VAL A 421 13.89 5.67 0.32
CA VAL A 421 14.18 4.44 1.07
C VAL A 421 15.65 4.46 1.48
N GLY A 422 15.93 4.35 2.77
CA GLY A 422 17.28 4.32 3.29
C GLY A 422 17.96 2.95 3.12
N GLU A 423 19.27 2.90 3.37
CA GLU A 423 20.06 1.66 3.31
C GLU A 423 19.59 0.60 4.32
N ASP A 424 18.91 1.03 5.38
CA ASP A 424 18.24 0.16 6.36
C ASP A 424 16.83 -0.27 5.94
N TRP A 425 16.44 0.00 4.69
CA TRP A 425 15.12 -0.26 4.10
C TRP A 425 13.96 0.49 4.75
N THR A 426 14.22 1.47 5.59
CA THR A 426 13.16 2.32 6.16
C THR A 426 12.88 3.50 5.25
N ASP A 427 11.63 3.94 5.20
CA ASP A 427 11.26 5.21 4.57
C ASP A 427 11.84 6.37 5.38
N LYS A 428 12.61 7.24 4.73
CA LYS A 428 13.28 8.41 5.31
C LYS A 428 12.48 9.70 5.13
N GLY A 429 11.37 9.62 4.40
CA GLY A 429 10.52 10.78 4.11
C GLY A 429 10.24 10.94 2.63
N ILE A 430 9.89 12.17 2.26
CA ILE A 430 9.53 12.56 0.91
C ILE A 430 10.63 13.43 0.34
N ALA A 431 11.11 13.08 -0.83
CA ALA A 431 12.06 13.87 -1.61
C ALA A 431 11.48 15.25 -1.98
N SER A 432 12.35 16.18 -2.34
CA SER A 432 11.98 17.52 -2.84
C SER A 432 11.01 17.45 -4.04
N LYS A 433 10.37 18.56 -4.38
CA LYS A 433 9.45 18.62 -5.52
C LYS A 433 10.14 18.22 -6.83
N CYS A 434 11.40 18.61 -6.99
CA CYS A 434 12.28 18.18 -8.07
C CYS A 434 13.36 17.26 -7.50
N VAL A 435 13.33 15.99 -7.86
CA VAL A 435 14.31 14.97 -7.46
C VAL A 435 15.40 14.86 -8.51
N LEU A 436 15.00 14.83 -9.77
CA LEU A 436 15.80 14.77 -10.99
C LEU A 436 15.35 15.84 -11.94
#